data_da58d770ace85ba1be75ba1733397667
#
_entry.id   da58d770ace85ba1be75ba1733397667
#
_cell.length_a   1.000
_cell.length_b   1.000
_cell.length_c   1.000
_cell.angle_alpha   90.00
_cell.angle_beta   90.00
_cell.angle_gamma   90.00
#
_symmetry.space_group_name_H-M   'P 1'
#
loop_
_entity.id
_entity.type
_entity.pdbx_description
1 polymer ?
#
loop_
_entity_poly.entity_id
_entity_poly.type
_entity_poly.pdbx_seq_one_letter_code
_entity_poly.pdbx_strand_id
1 'polypeptide(L)'
;MNKRLIDYLLSYFYFDDFIENVTIVGSLEEKKISDVADIDIVIVANQLTKDLYQQIINHAHKIDLKSIGIDLKPKLNPTFGPLKFDEEDSIVLHLMIYDVESHKQHVINSPFTCFDWERSNKYVGKKLEEIFPVIQLLVRDFKVSRRGYD
;
A
#
# COMPACT_ATOMS: atom_id res chain seq x y z
N MET A 1 -7.39 8.77 -15.81
CA MET A 1 -6.22 9.33 -15.12
C MET A 1 -5.82 8.52 -13.89
N ASN A 2 -6.77 8.20 -13.00
CA ASN A 2 -6.47 7.36 -11.83
C ASN A 2 -5.96 5.98 -12.23
N LYS A 3 -6.53 5.39 -13.28
CA LYS A 3 -6.08 4.07 -13.77
C LYS A 3 -4.62 4.09 -14.21
N ARG A 4 -4.19 5.14 -14.91
CA ARG A 4 -2.79 5.26 -15.34
C ARG A 4 -1.84 5.33 -14.15
N LEU A 5 -2.21 6.10 -13.13
CA LEU A 5 -1.42 6.21 -11.91
C LEU A 5 -1.37 4.87 -11.18
N ILE A 6 -2.52 4.20 -11.03
CA ILE A 6 -2.60 2.90 -10.38
C ILE A 6 -1.71 1.89 -11.10
N ASP A 7 -1.86 1.76 -12.42
CA ASP A 7 -1.09 0.78 -13.20
C ASP A 7 0.41 1.08 -13.12
N TYR A 8 0.78 2.36 -13.18
CA TYR A 8 2.17 2.77 -13.06
C TYR A 8 2.76 2.35 -11.70
N LEU A 9 2.06 2.67 -10.61
CA LEU A 9 2.57 2.38 -9.26
C LEU A 9 2.65 0.87 -9.00
N LEU A 10 1.65 0.11 -9.44
CA LEU A 10 1.67 -1.34 -9.27
C LEU A 10 2.86 -1.97 -10.00
N SER A 11 3.07 -1.60 -11.24
CA SER A 11 4.21 -2.12 -12.04
C SER A 11 5.53 -1.65 -11.47
N TYR A 12 5.59 -0.41 -11.03
CA TYR A 12 6.82 0.20 -10.53
C TYR A 12 7.33 -0.52 -9.29
N PHE A 13 6.45 -0.81 -8.35
CA PHE A 13 6.85 -1.46 -7.09
C PHE A 13 7.00 -2.97 -7.22
N TYR A 14 6.55 -3.56 -8.31
CA TYR A 14 6.71 -5.00 -8.56
C TYR A 14 7.98 -5.25 -9.39
N PHE A 15 9.12 -4.80 -8.87
CA PHE A 15 10.38 -4.73 -9.60
C PHE A 15 11.39 -5.84 -9.26
N ASP A 16 11.09 -6.65 -8.26
CA ASP A 16 12.03 -7.64 -7.73
C ASP A 16 11.31 -8.97 -7.53
N ASP A 17 12.02 -10.07 -7.80
CA ASP A 17 11.44 -11.42 -7.72
C ASP A 17 11.01 -11.82 -6.32
N PHE A 18 11.58 -11.19 -5.28
CA PHE A 18 11.19 -11.45 -3.90
C PHE A 18 9.89 -10.76 -3.50
N ILE A 19 9.40 -9.84 -4.32
CA ILE A 19 8.12 -9.18 -4.05
C ILE A 19 7.00 -10.07 -4.57
N GLU A 20 6.14 -10.52 -3.65
CA GLU A 20 5.03 -11.42 -3.96
C GLU A 20 3.77 -10.67 -4.38
N ASN A 21 3.57 -9.48 -3.81
CA ASN A 21 2.34 -8.71 -4.04
C ASN A 21 2.59 -7.22 -3.88
N VAL A 22 1.94 -6.44 -4.74
CA VAL A 22 1.76 -5.01 -4.56
C VAL A 22 0.27 -4.74 -4.70
N THR A 23 -0.32 -4.07 -3.71
CA THR A 23 -1.76 -3.77 -3.70
C THR A 23 -1.95 -2.31 -3.29
N ILE A 24 -2.76 -1.59 -4.05
CA ILE A 24 -3.22 -0.26 -3.66
C ILE A 24 -4.54 -0.41 -2.93
N VAL A 25 -4.61 0.13 -1.71
CA VAL A 25 -5.80 0.06 -0.87
C VAL A 25 -6.37 1.46 -0.67
N GLY A 26 -7.62 1.53 -0.20
CA GLY A 26 -8.30 2.80 0.01
C GLY A 26 -9.19 3.19 -1.14
N SER A 27 -9.49 4.48 -1.28
CA SER A 27 -10.57 4.99 -2.13
C SER A 27 -10.07 5.73 -3.37
N LEU A 28 -8.87 5.41 -3.87
CA LEU A 28 -8.29 6.13 -5.02
C LEU A 28 -9.19 6.10 -6.26
N GLU A 29 -9.90 4.99 -6.51
CA GLU A 29 -10.78 4.86 -7.67
C GLU A 29 -11.97 5.82 -7.62
N GLU A 30 -12.42 6.17 -6.43
CA GLU A 30 -13.62 6.98 -6.22
C GLU A 30 -13.32 8.47 -6.18
N LYS A 31 -12.03 8.85 -6.15
CA LYS A 31 -11.61 10.25 -6.03
C LYS A 31 -10.79 10.67 -7.22
N LYS A 32 -10.89 11.96 -7.56
CA LYS A 32 -9.98 12.58 -8.53
C LYS A 32 -8.59 12.69 -7.89
N ILE A 33 -7.55 12.66 -8.71
CA ILE A 33 -6.17 12.79 -8.21
C ILE A 33 -6.00 14.06 -7.39
N SER A 34 -6.63 15.16 -7.79
CA SER A 34 -6.54 16.44 -7.07
C SER A 34 -7.13 16.39 -5.66
N ASP A 35 -8.02 15.42 -5.40
CA ASP A 35 -8.67 15.27 -4.10
C ASP A 35 -7.99 14.23 -3.21
N VAL A 36 -6.94 13.56 -3.72
CA VAL A 36 -6.24 12.51 -2.99
C VAL A 36 -5.05 13.12 -2.26
N ALA A 37 -5.06 13.06 -0.92
CA ALA A 37 -3.95 13.51 -0.11
C ALA A 37 -2.82 12.50 -0.05
N ASP A 38 -3.15 11.20 -0.07
CA ASP A 38 -2.19 10.11 0.01
C ASP A 38 -2.70 8.89 -0.74
N ILE A 39 -1.77 8.02 -1.08
CA ILE A 39 -2.05 6.71 -1.69
C ILE A 39 -1.42 5.66 -0.79
N ASP A 40 -2.24 4.70 -0.34
CA ASP A 40 -1.79 3.61 0.50
C ASP A 40 -1.40 2.41 -0.35
N ILE A 41 -0.15 1.99 -0.25
CA ILE A 41 0.42 0.90 -1.05
C ILE A 41 0.92 -0.19 -0.10
N VAL A 42 0.37 -1.39 -0.23
CA VAL A 42 0.80 -2.57 0.51
C VAL A 42 1.78 -3.34 -0.37
N ILE A 43 2.94 -3.69 0.17
CA ILE A 43 3.96 -4.48 -0.51
C ILE A 43 4.28 -5.67 0.38
N VAL A 44 4.12 -6.89 -0.14
CA VAL A 44 4.46 -8.11 0.59
C VAL A 44 5.60 -8.80 -0.13
N ALA A 45 6.70 -9.01 0.58
CA ALA A 45 7.86 -9.73 0.08
C ALA A 45 7.85 -11.16 0.63
N ASN A 46 8.38 -12.12 -0.13
CA ASN A 46 8.55 -13.48 0.34
C ASN A 46 9.44 -13.50 1.58
N GLN A 47 10.56 -12.81 1.50
CA GLN A 47 11.48 -12.65 2.61
C GLN A 47 11.98 -11.21 2.62
N LEU A 48 11.67 -10.47 3.69
CA LEU A 48 12.05 -9.07 3.80
C LEU A 48 13.34 -8.94 4.59
N THR A 49 14.43 -8.71 3.86
CA THR A 49 15.72 -8.40 4.45
C THR A 49 15.86 -6.88 4.57
N LYS A 50 16.85 -6.46 5.39
CA LYS A 50 17.19 -5.04 5.48
C LYS A 50 17.59 -4.48 4.11
N ASP A 51 18.32 -5.25 3.33
CA ASP A 51 18.77 -4.83 2.00
C ASP A 51 17.57 -4.66 1.05
N LEU A 52 16.64 -5.60 1.03
CA LEU A 52 15.46 -5.49 0.18
C LEU A 52 14.60 -4.30 0.59
N TYR A 53 14.40 -4.11 1.89
CA TYR A 53 13.66 -2.95 2.39
C TYR A 53 14.30 -1.66 1.89
N GLN A 54 15.63 -1.55 2.00
CA GLN A 54 16.35 -0.35 1.53
C GLN A 54 16.23 -0.19 0.02
N GLN A 55 16.28 -1.28 -0.74
CA GLN A 55 16.07 -1.24 -2.19
C GLN A 55 14.69 -0.72 -2.56
N ILE A 56 13.66 -1.15 -1.84
CA ILE A 56 12.29 -0.66 -2.07
C ILE A 56 12.22 0.85 -1.83
N ILE A 57 12.78 1.31 -0.72
CA ILE A 57 12.78 2.74 -0.39
C ILE A 57 13.58 3.55 -1.42
N ASN A 58 14.77 3.07 -1.79
CA ASN A 58 15.59 3.75 -2.82
C ASN A 58 14.87 3.80 -4.17
N HIS A 59 14.19 2.71 -4.54
CA HIS A 59 13.42 2.63 -5.77
C HIS A 59 12.26 3.63 -5.74
N ALA A 60 11.60 3.75 -4.58
CA ALA A 60 10.50 4.69 -4.41
C ALA A 60 10.94 6.15 -4.58
N HIS A 61 12.16 6.50 -4.17
CA HIS A 61 12.69 7.86 -4.35
C HIS A 61 12.93 8.23 -5.80
N LYS A 62 12.95 7.25 -6.71
CA LYS A 62 13.19 7.47 -8.13
C LYS A 62 11.91 7.55 -8.96
N ILE A 63 10.75 7.53 -8.31
CA ILE A 63 9.46 7.64 -9.00
C ILE A 63 9.38 8.96 -9.76
N ASP A 64 9.00 8.88 -11.03
CA ASP A 64 8.83 10.03 -11.89
C ASP A 64 7.40 10.05 -12.45
N LEU A 65 6.52 10.76 -11.76
CA LEU A 65 5.12 10.88 -12.17
C LEU A 65 4.96 11.74 -13.44
N LYS A 66 5.92 12.60 -13.72
CA LYS A 66 5.89 13.42 -14.94
C LYS A 66 5.99 12.55 -16.18
N SER A 67 6.66 11.39 -16.08
CA SER A 67 6.79 10.46 -17.20
C SER A 67 5.46 9.92 -17.68
N ILE A 68 4.43 9.93 -16.83
CA ILE A 68 3.07 9.51 -17.18
C ILE A 68 2.09 10.68 -17.25
N GLY A 69 2.62 11.89 -17.31
CA GLY A 69 1.79 13.09 -17.48
C GLY A 69 1.15 13.61 -16.21
N ILE A 70 1.66 13.25 -15.04
CA ILE A 70 1.15 13.71 -13.75
C ILE A 70 2.14 14.69 -13.14
N ASP A 71 1.71 15.94 -12.95
CA ASP A 71 2.55 17.00 -12.42
C ASP A 71 2.39 17.11 -10.91
N LEU A 72 2.75 16.03 -10.22
CA LEU A 72 2.76 15.96 -8.76
C LEU A 72 4.10 15.40 -8.31
N LYS A 73 4.59 15.92 -7.18
CA LYS A 73 5.82 15.41 -6.58
C LYS A 73 5.48 14.33 -5.57
N PRO A 74 6.02 13.12 -5.70
CA PRO A 74 5.78 12.07 -4.72
C PRO A 74 6.56 12.36 -3.44
N LYS A 75 5.89 12.20 -2.31
CA LYS A 75 6.45 12.24 -0.97
C LYS A 75 6.26 10.86 -0.36
N LEU A 76 7.29 10.35 0.30
CA LEU A 76 7.23 9.00 0.86
C LEU A 76 6.91 9.02 2.35
N ASN A 77 6.12 8.08 2.78
CA ASN A 77 5.89 7.75 4.18
C ASN A 77 6.00 6.22 4.31
N PRO A 78 6.93 5.64 5.10
CA PRO A 78 7.80 6.32 6.06
C PRO A 78 8.98 7.07 5.42
N THR A 79 9.42 8.13 6.09
CA THR A 79 10.57 8.91 5.68
C THR A 79 11.31 9.43 6.91
N PHE A 80 12.56 9.87 6.70
CA PHE A 80 13.35 10.52 7.74
C PHE A 80 13.08 12.02 7.68
N GLY A 81 12.42 12.55 8.70
CA GLY A 81 12.10 13.96 8.79
C GLY A 81 10.62 14.25 8.59
N PRO A 82 10.22 15.50 8.79
CA PRO A 82 8.81 15.89 8.70
C PRO A 82 8.32 15.87 7.25
N LEU A 83 7.11 15.35 7.05
CA LEU A 83 6.40 15.47 5.80
C LEU A 83 5.64 16.78 5.76
N LYS A 84 5.65 17.42 4.61
CA LYS A 84 4.83 18.61 4.36
C LYS A 84 3.59 18.19 3.59
N PHE A 85 2.53 17.90 4.31
CA PHE A 85 1.28 17.41 3.74
C PHE A 85 0.47 18.50 3.05
N ASP A 86 0.79 19.75 3.30
CA ASP A 86 0.08 20.91 2.78
C ASP A 86 0.67 21.49 1.49
N GLU A 87 1.67 20.82 0.91
CA GLU A 87 2.19 21.22 -0.41
C GLU A 87 1.16 20.86 -1.50
N GLU A 88 0.71 21.87 -2.23
CA GLU A 88 -0.35 21.73 -3.22
C GLU A 88 0.03 20.85 -4.40
N ASP A 89 1.32 20.76 -4.74
CA ASP A 89 1.82 20.03 -5.89
C ASP A 89 2.41 18.66 -5.54
N SER A 90 2.07 18.13 -4.37
CA SER A 90 2.62 16.86 -3.91
C SER A 90 1.54 15.83 -3.61
N ILE A 91 1.93 14.57 -3.67
CA ILE A 91 1.10 13.43 -3.27
C ILE A 91 1.93 12.53 -2.36
N VAL A 92 1.34 12.08 -1.26
CA VAL A 92 2.03 11.21 -0.30
C VAL A 92 1.79 9.75 -0.68
N LEU A 93 2.88 9.01 -0.81
CA LEU A 93 2.84 7.56 -1.02
C LEU A 93 3.15 6.90 0.33
N HIS A 94 2.13 6.30 0.93
CA HIS A 94 2.28 5.59 2.20
C HIS A 94 2.58 4.12 1.90
N LEU A 95 3.83 3.73 2.14
CA LEU A 95 4.30 2.38 1.87
C LEU A 95 4.15 1.53 3.13
N MET A 96 3.39 0.45 3.02
CA MET A 96 3.19 -0.52 4.08
C MET A 96 3.85 -1.83 3.63
N ILE A 97 5.05 -2.07 4.13
CA ILE A 97 5.94 -3.13 3.64
C ILE A 97 5.97 -4.27 4.66
N TYR A 98 5.63 -5.46 4.19
CA TYR A 98 5.59 -6.67 5.01
C TYR A 98 6.35 -7.80 4.33
N ASP A 99 6.84 -8.76 5.13
CA ASP A 99 7.08 -10.10 4.61
C ASP A 99 5.85 -10.97 4.86
N VAL A 100 5.93 -12.23 4.44
CA VAL A 100 4.78 -13.16 4.59
C VAL A 100 4.41 -13.31 6.07
N GLU A 101 5.40 -13.43 6.94
CA GLU A 101 5.14 -13.63 8.38
C GLU A 101 4.52 -12.39 9.03
N SER A 102 5.05 -11.20 8.77
CA SER A 102 4.49 -9.98 9.35
C SER A 102 3.12 -9.66 8.77
N HIS A 103 2.87 -10.01 7.50
CA HIS A 103 1.52 -9.89 6.93
C HIS A 103 0.55 -10.82 7.63
N LYS A 104 0.97 -12.07 7.89
CA LYS A 104 0.17 -13.03 8.66
C LYS A 104 -0.20 -12.47 10.03
N GLN A 105 0.77 -11.91 10.75
CA GLN A 105 0.52 -11.31 12.04
C GLN A 105 -0.45 -10.14 11.94
N HIS A 106 -0.35 -9.34 10.89
CA HIS A 106 -1.27 -8.23 10.66
C HIS A 106 -2.70 -8.74 10.41
N VAL A 107 -2.85 -9.79 9.63
CA VAL A 107 -4.18 -10.41 9.41
C VAL A 107 -4.78 -10.90 10.72
N ILE A 108 -3.98 -11.56 11.55
CA ILE A 108 -4.42 -12.08 12.85
C ILE A 108 -4.83 -10.95 13.79
N ASN A 109 -4.05 -9.87 13.83
CA ASN A 109 -4.25 -8.77 14.76
C ASN A 109 -5.27 -7.75 14.28
N SER A 110 -5.48 -7.64 12.98
CA SER A 110 -6.37 -6.65 12.37
C SER A 110 -7.17 -7.27 11.23
N PRO A 111 -7.99 -8.30 11.50
CA PRO A 111 -8.67 -9.04 10.44
C PRO A 111 -9.66 -8.18 9.66
N PHE A 112 -10.29 -7.22 10.31
CA PHE A 112 -11.26 -6.35 9.64
C PHE A 112 -10.58 -5.47 8.58
N THR A 113 -9.44 -4.87 8.92
CA THR A 113 -8.66 -4.06 7.98
C THR A 113 -8.15 -4.91 6.82
N CYS A 114 -7.59 -6.08 7.11
CA CYS A 114 -7.05 -6.97 6.09
C CYS A 114 -8.13 -7.55 5.18
N PHE A 115 -9.34 -7.73 5.69
CA PHE A 115 -10.48 -8.11 4.86
C PHE A 115 -10.76 -7.07 3.79
N ASP A 116 -10.74 -5.78 4.17
CA ASP A 116 -10.89 -4.70 3.20
C ASP A 116 -9.76 -4.68 2.18
N TRP A 117 -8.53 -4.94 2.61
CA TRP A 117 -7.38 -5.00 1.70
C TRP A 117 -7.52 -6.12 0.68
N GLU A 118 -7.99 -7.30 1.10
CA GLU A 118 -8.21 -8.45 0.20
C GLU A 118 -9.22 -8.15 -0.90
N ARG A 119 -10.15 -7.26 -0.64
CA ARG A 119 -11.20 -6.90 -1.59
C ARG A 119 -10.74 -5.93 -2.66
N SER A 120 -9.54 -5.35 -2.53
CA SER A 120 -9.02 -4.46 -3.54
C SER A 120 -8.75 -5.23 -4.84
N ASN A 121 -9.21 -4.68 -5.96
CA ASN A 121 -8.91 -5.21 -7.28
C ASN A 121 -7.69 -4.52 -7.93
N LYS A 122 -7.01 -3.66 -7.19
CA LYS A 122 -5.83 -2.93 -7.63
C LYS A 122 -4.58 -3.60 -7.08
N TYR A 123 -4.15 -4.67 -7.74
CA TYR A 123 -2.99 -5.45 -7.28
C TYR A 123 -2.22 -6.04 -8.46
N VAL A 124 -1.00 -6.47 -8.18
CA VAL A 124 -0.15 -7.24 -9.08
C VAL A 124 0.57 -8.32 -8.27
N GLY A 125 0.87 -9.44 -8.91
CA GLY A 125 1.41 -10.62 -8.26
C GLY A 125 0.33 -11.48 -7.62
N LYS A 126 0.68 -12.19 -6.56
CA LYS A 126 -0.29 -13.00 -5.81
C LYS A 126 -1.28 -12.10 -5.10
N LYS A 127 -2.54 -12.52 -5.01
CA LYS A 127 -3.51 -11.81 -4.20
C LYS A 127 -3.14 -11.94 -2.72
N LEU A 128 -3.49 -10.91 -1.92
CA LEU A 128 -3.24 -10.97 -0.47
C LEU A 128 -3.91 -12.20 0.16
N GLU A 129 -5.11 -12.57 -0.28
CA GLU A 129 -5.81 -13.75 0.20
C GLU A 129 -5.10 -15.07 -0.14
N GLU A 130 -4.29 -15.09 -1.21
CA GLU A 130 -3.47 -16.24 -1.56
C GLU A 130 -2.24 -16.37 -0.68
N ILE A 131 -1.75 -15.25 -0.16
CA ILE A 131 -0.58 -15.24 0.74
C ILE A 131 -0.99 -15.67 2.13
N PHE A 132 -1.98 -15.01 2.72
CA PHE A 132 -2.58 -15.41 4.00
C PHE A 132 -4.00 -14.84 4.08
N PRO A 133 -5.02 -15.66 3.93
CA PRO A 133 -6.41 -15.19 3.87
C PRO A 133 -6.98 -14.80 5.22
N VAL A 134 -7.88 -13.83 5.22
CA VAL A 134 -8.80 -13.62 6.32
C VAL A 134 -9.90 -14.68 6.16
N ILE A 135 -9.75 -15.80 6.86
CA ILE A 135 -10.60 -16.98 6.65
C ILE A 135 -12.03 -16.70 7.10
N GLN A 136 -12.19 -16.05 8.26
CA GLN A 136 -13.48 -15.78 8.83
C GLN A 136 -13.40 -14.61 9.79
N LEU A 137 -14.32 -13.66 9.60
CA LEU A 137 -14.54 -12.59 10.59
C LEU A 137 -15.57 -13.08 11.60
N LEU A 138 -15.16 -13.20 12.85
CA LEU A 138 -16.02 -13.63 13.93
C LEU A 138 -16.76 -12.43 14.52
N VAL A 139 -17.90 -12.70 15.19
CA VAL A 139 -18.67 -11.65 15.86
C VAL A 139 -17.79 -10.86 16.83
N ARG A 140 -16.88 -11.54 17.54
CA ARG A 140 -15.95 -10.90 18.45
C ARG A 140 -15.04 -9.87 17.76
N ASP A 141 -14.65 -10.13 16.48
CA ASP A 141 -13.78 -9.23 15.74
C ASP A 141 -14.49 -7.90 15.46
N PHE A 142 -15.77 -7.97 15.12
CA PHE A 142 -16.59 -6.77 14.94
C PHE A 142 -16.75 -6.01 16.25
N LYS A 143 -16.95 -6.71 17.37
CA LYS A 143 -17.08 -6.09 18.67
C LYS A 143 -15.79 -5.40 19.10
N VAL A 144 -14.64 -6.02 18.87
CA VAL A 144 -13.34 -5.42 19.19
C VAL A 144 -13.09 -4.19 18.33
N SER A 145 -13.35 -4.26 17.02
CA SER A 145 -13.22 -3.13 16.12
C SER A 145 -14.10 -1.95 16.55
N ARG A 146 -15.34 -2.26 16.94
CA ARG A 146 -16.28 -1.25 17.41
C ARG A 146 -15.80 -0.57 18.68
N ARG A 147 -15.23 -1.33 19.63
CA ARG A 147 -14.65 -0.79 20.85
C ARG A 147 -13.41 0.07 20.58
N GLY A 148 -12.67 -0.26 19.56
CA GLY A 148 -11.49 0.51 19.16
C GLY A 148 -11.84 1.90 18.61
N TYR A 149 -13.06 2.06 18.11
CA TYR A 149 -13.55 3.33 17.55
C TYR A 149 -14.45 4.11 18.51
N ASP A 150 -14.88 3.49 19.56
CA ASP A 150 -15.66 4.13 20.61
C ASP A 150 -14.70 4.81 21.62
#